data_89bd1bad1e2bc9e3610f6868cbb5fc9a
#
_entry.id   89bd1bad1e2bc9e3610f6868cbb5fc9a
#
_cell.length_a   1.000
_cell.length_b   1.000
_cell.length_c   1.000
_cell.angle_alpha   90.00
_cell.angle_beta   90.00
_cell.angle_gamma   90.00
#
_symmetry.space_group_name_H-M   'P 1'
#
loop_
_entity.id
_entity.type
_entity.pdbx_description
1 polymer ?
#
loop_
_entity_poly.entity_id
_entity_poly.type
_entity_poly.pdbx_seq_one_letter_code
_entity_poly.pdbx_strand_id
1 'polypeptide(L)'
;MSSVNKVVLAYSGGLDTSVIVRWLQETYGCEVVTFTADIGQGEEVEPARAKAEALGVKEIYIDDLREEFARDFVFPMFRANAIYEGEYLLGTSIARPLIAKRLIEIANETGADAISHGATGKGNDQVRFELGAYALKPGVKVIAPWREWDLTSRETLMAYCEKHNIPVDFNKKKKSPYSMDANLLHISYEGGILEDPWAEAEEDMWRWSVAPEAAPDKPEYVELTYKKGDIVAVNGEAMSPATVMETLNKLGGAHGIGRLDIVENRYVGMKSRGCYETPAGTIMMKAHRAIESITLDREAAHLKDSLMPKYAEIIYNGYWWSPERVMLQKLIDESQDNVNGDVRVKLYKGSVSAVGRRSEQSLFDERIATFEDDAGAYNQKDAEGFIKLNALRMRIAAQKGRKLF
;
A
#
# COMPACT_ATOMS: atom_id res chain seq x y z
N MET A 1 -13.07 36.20 3.54
CA MET A 1 -12.26 35.03 3.17
C MET A 1 -10.87 35.52 2.87
N SER A 2 -9.81 34.96 3.44
CA SER A 2 -8.45 35.32 3.08
C SER A 2 -8.26 35.03 1.59
N SER A 3 -7.75 36.00 0.84
CA SER A 3 -7.40 35.82 -0.58
C SER A 3 -6.38 34.71 -0.70
N VAL A 4 -6.57 33.76 -1.62
CA VAL A 4 -5.59 32.78 -1.99
C VAL A 4 -4.86 33.28 -3.22
N ASN A 5 -3.55 33.45 -3.14
CA ASN A 5 -2.74 33.97 -4.24
C ASN A 5 -2.02 32.85 -5.01
N LYS A 6 -1.61 31.80 -4.32
CA LYS A 6 -0.89 30.66 -4.92
C LYS A 6 -1.34 29.33 -4.30
N VAL A 7 -1.57 28.31 -5.12
CA VAL A 7 -2.03 26.97 -4.74
C VAL A 7 -1.10 25.92 -5.34
N VAL A 8 -0.68 24.94 -4.56
CA VAL A 8 -0.03 23.70 -5.08
C VAL A 8 -1.07 22.62 -5.25
N LEU A 9 -1.20 22.13 -6.47
CA LEU A 9 -2.15 21.08 -6.83
C LEU A 9 -1.44 19.73 -7.00
N ALA A 10 -1.92 18.68 -6.31
CA ALA A 10 -1.58 17.30 -6.65
C ALA A 10 -2.17 16.96 -8.02
N TYR A 11 -1.29 16.83 -9.02
CA TYR A 11 -1.66 16.80 -10.42
C TYR A 11 -1.28 15.47 -11.07
N SER A 12 -2.26 14.74 -11.56
CA SER A 12 -2.05 13.46 -12.27
C SER A 12 -1.98 13.59 -13.80
N GLY A 13 -2.27 14.77 -14.34
CA GLY A 13 -2.43 14.96 -15.79
C GLY A 13 -3.69 14.32 -16.38
N GLY A 14 -4.59 13.79 -15.52
CA GLY A 14 -5.90 13.27 -15.91
C GLY A 14 -6.93 14.38 -16.19
N LEU A 15 -8.14 13.96 -16.61
CA LEU A 15 -9.25 14.88 -16.89
C LEU A 15 -9.55 15.78 -15.70
N ASP A 16 -9.81 15.16 -14.55
CA ASP A 16 -10.30 15.85 -13.36
C ASP A 16 -9.28 16.90 -12.87
N THR A 17 -8.00 16.51 -12.76
CA THR A 17 -6.95 17.43 -12.30
C THR A 17 -6.66 18.54 -13.32
N SER A 18 -6.82 18.29 -14.62
CA SER A 18 -6.69 19.34 -15.66
C SER A 18 -7.82 20.37 -15.58
N VAL A 19 -9.05 19.94 -15.31
CA VAL A 19 -10.17 20.84 -15.03
C VAL A 19 -9.91 21.66 -13.76
N ILE A 20 -9.38 21.02 -12.71
CA ILE A 20 -9.07 21.68 -11.44
C ILE A 20 -8.07 22.82 -11.62
N VAL A 21 -7.02 22.65 -12.44
CA VAL A 21 -6.06 23.73 -12.73
C VAL A 21 -6.82 24.99 -13.19
N ARG A 22 -7.65 24.83 -14.22
CA ARG A 22 -8.38 25.95 -14.80
C ARG A 22 -9.42 26.54 -13.85
N TRP A 23 -10.12 25.69 -13.13
CA TRP A 23 -11.12 26.09 -12.15
C TRP A 23 -10.51 26.91 -11.01
N LEU A 24 -9.33 26.51 -10.50
CA LEU A 24 -8.59 27.25 -9.46
C LEU A 24 -8.18 28.64 -9.96
N GLN A 25 -7.64 28.72 -11.19
CA GLN A 25 -7.26 30.00 -11.82
C GLN A 25 -8.45 30.98 -11.94
N GLU A 26 -9.63 30.46 -12.31
CA GLU A 26 -10.82 31.30 -12.53
C GLU A 26 -11.55 31.66 -11.23
N THR A 27 -11.73 30.66 -10.36
CA THR A 27 -12.55 30.86 -9.14
C THR A 27 -11.80 31.66 -8.07
N TYR A 28 -10.50 31.40 -7.92
CA TYR A 28 -9.68 32.05 -6.90
C TYR A 28 -8.81 33.18 -7.46
N GLY A 29 -8.67 33.29 -8.79
CA GLY A 29 -7.75 34.23 -9.42
C GLY A 29 -6.29 34.01 -9.02
N CYS A 30 -5.93 32.78 -8.66
CA CYS A 30 -4.65 32.42 -8.06
C CYS A 30 -3.67 31.82 -9.08
N GLU A 31 -2.39 31.90 -8.75
CA GLU A 31 -1.37 31.13 -9.42
C GLU A 31 -1.46 29.64 -9.00
N VAL A 32 -1.34 28.73 -9.97
CA VAL A 32 -1.36 27.28 -9.71
C VAL A 32 0.03 26.71 -9.99
N VAL A 33 0.58 26.05 -8.99
CA VAL A 33 1.76 25.19 -9.09
C VAL A 33 1.26 23.74 -9.20
N THR A 34 1.78 22.96 -10.12
CA THR A 34 1.42 21.55 -10.24
C THR A 34 2.54 20.64 -9.71
N PHE A 35 2.14 19.60 -9.00
CA PHE A 35 3.04 18.58 -8.51
C PHE A 35 2.56 17.19 -8.92
N THR A 36 3.42 16.46 -9.60
CA THR A 36 3.24 15.04 -9.96
C THR A 36 4.33 14.22 -9.29
N ALA A 37 3.92 13.27 -8.45
CA ALA A 37 4.83 12.31 -7.84
C ALA A 37 5.04 11.13 -8.81
N ASP A 38 6.29 10.80 -9.13
CA ASP A 38 6.63 9.51 -9.69
C ASP A 38 6.88 8.52 -8.53
N ILE A 39 5.94 7.61 -8.34
CA ILE A 39 5.99 6.53 -7.35
C ILE A 39 5.90 5.15 -8.02
N GLY A 40 6.24 5.09 -9.33
CA GLY A 40 6.27 3.88 -10.12
C GLY A 40 4.99 3.59 -10.92
N GLN A 41 4.19 4.62 -11.24
CA GLN A 41 2.99 4.48 -12.08
C GLN A 41 3.29 4.36 -13.59
N GLY A 42 4.56 4.49 -13.99
CA GLY A 42 5.00 4.28 -15.37
C GLY A 42 4.73 5.45 -16.32
N GLU A 43 4.17 5.17 -17.49
CA GLU A 43 4.05 6.12 -18.61
C GLU A 43 3.18 7.38 -18.36
N GLU A 44 2.50 7.46 -17.24
CA GLU A 44 1.59 8.58 -16.95
C GLU A 44 2.30 9.86 -16.49
N VAL A 45 3.57 9.76 -16.11
CA VAL A 45 4.35 10.86 -15.52
C VAL A 45 4.76 11.90 -16.57
N GLU A 46 5.37 11.48 -17.67
CA GLU A 46 5.89 12.38 -18.70
C GLU A 46 4.83 13.26 -19.38
N PRO A 47 3.63 12.76 -19.74
CA PRO A 47 2.61 13.59 -20.36
C PRO A 47 2.04 14.68 -19.43
N ALA A 48 2.24 14.61 -18.12
CA ALA A 48 1.70 15.56 -17.15
C ALA A 48 2.29 16.97 -17.34
N ARG A 49 3.60 17.07 -17.62
CA ARG A 49 4.28 18.36 -17.85
C ARG A 49 3.68 19.13 -19.01
N ALA A 50 3.63 18.51 -20.19
CA ALA A 50 3.12 19.15 -21.40
C ALA A 50 1.66 19.61 -21.24
N LYS A 51 0.84 18.87 -20.52
CA LYS A 51 -0.55 19.25 -20.23
C LYS A 51 -0.64 20.43 -19.27
N ALA A 52 0.19 20.46 -18.21
CA ALA A 52 0.25 21.58 -17.29
C ALA A 52 0.71 22.88 -17.99
N GLU A 53 1.74 22.79 -18.85
CA GLU A 53 2.22 23.89 -19.67
C GLU A 53 1.12 24.44 -20.59
N ALA A 54 0.35 23.55 -21.24
CA ALA A 54 -0.77 23.92 -22.12
C ALA A 54 -1.90 24.64 -21.36
N LEU A 55 -2.01 24.44 -20.05
CA LEU A 55 -2.94 25.12 -19.14
C LEU A 55 -2.37 26.43 -18.56
N GLY A 56 -1.17 26.84 -19.01
CA GLY A 56 -0.51 28.08 -18.59
C GLY A 56 0.15 27.99 -17.22
N VAL A 57 0.37 26.80 -16.67
CA VAL A 57 1.11 26.61 -15.44
C VAL A 57 2.60 26.88 -15.67
N LYS A 58 3.21 27.70 -14.80
CA LYS A 58 4.61 28.09 -14.92
C LYS A 58 5.54 27.30 -14.02
N GLU A 59 5.09 26.93 -12.84
CA GLU A 59 5.83 26.15 -11.85
C GLU A 59 5.31 24.72 -11.84
N ILE A 60 6.11 23.77 -12.36
CA ILE A 60 5.73 22.37 -12.55
C ILE A 60 6.78 21.48 -11.90
N TYR A 61 6.37 20.75 -10.88
CA TYR A 61 7.20 19.78 -10.18
C TYR A 61 6.82 18.36 -10.62
N ILE A 62 7.81 17.60 -11.02
CA ILE A 62 7.71 16.15 -11.27
C ILE A 62 8.90 15.53 -10.57
N ASP A 63 8.64 14.88 -9.44
CA ASP A 63 9.68 14.35 -8.56
C ASP A 63 9.66 12.83 -8.57
N ASP A 64 10.82 12.21 -8.78
CA ASP A 64 11.03 10.78 -8.61
C ASP A 64 11.10 10.45 -7.10
N LEU A 65 10.03 9.87 -6.60
CA LEU A 65 9.87 9.50 -5.19
C LEU A 65 9.84 7.97 -5.00
N ARG A 66 10.19 7.19 -6.01
CA ARG A 66 10.10 5.72 -5.98
C ARG A 66 10.91 5.12 -4.85
N GLU A 67 12.15 5.59 -4.68
CA GLU A 67 13.02 5.07 -3.63
C GLU A 67 12.55 5.47 -2.23
N GLU A 68 12.13 6.72 -2.03
CA GLU A 68 11.56 7.17 -0.76
C GLU A 68 10.26 6.42 -0.44
N PHE A 69 9.40 6.22 -1.44
CA PHE A 69 8.15 5.46 -1.29
C PHE A 69 8.41 4.03 -0.81
N ALA A 70 9.32 3.32 -1.45
CA ALA A 70 9.66 1.95 -1.09
C ALA A 70 10.30 1.88 0.30
N ARG A 71 11.36 2.68 0.53
CA ARG A 71 12.19 2.62 1.73
C ARG A 71 11.49 3.11 2.99
N ASP A 72 10.81 4.26 2.91
CA ASP A 72 10.32 4.98 4.09
C ASP A 72 8.83 4.77 4.37
N PHE A 73 8.08 4.20 3.42
CA PHE A 73 6.64 3.96 3.55
C PHE A 73 6.27 2.48 3.39
N VAL A 74 6.64 1.85 2.29
CA VAL A 74 6.22 0.46 2.02
C VAL A 74 6.95 -0.52 2.94
N PHE A 75 8.28 -0.48 3.02
CA PHE A 75 9.05 -1.42 3.84
C PHE A 75 8.69 -1.36 5.32
N PRO A 76 8.57 -0.17 5.96
CA PRO A 76 8.09 -0.07 7.34
C PRO A 76 6.71 -0.71 7.56
N MET A 77 5.80 -0.58 6.59
CA MET A 77 4.49 -1.20 6.62
C MET A 77 4.58 -2.74 6.51
N PHE A 78 5.50 -3.25 5.68
CA PHE A 78 5.73 -4.69 5.55
C PHE A 78 6.39 -5.30 6.78
N ARG A 79 7.26 -4.57 7.51
CA ARG A 79 7.76 -5.02 8.83
C ARG A 79 6.62 -5.29 9.81
N ALA A 80 5.52 -4.53 9.71
CA ALA A 80 4.31 -4.77 10.50
C ALA A 80 3.47 -5.96 10.02
N ASN A 81 3.74 -6.54 8.86
CA ASN A 81 2.87 -7.46 8.14
C ASN A 81 1.45 -6.88 7.93
N ALA A 82 1.35 -5.59 7.64
CA ALA A 82 0.08 -4.88 7.59
C ALA A 82 -0.80 -5.37 6.44
N ILE A 83 -1.99 -5.85 6.78
CA ILE A 83 -3.04 -6.27 5.85
C ILE A 83 -4.37 -5.70 6.35
N TYR A 84 -5.05 -4.93 5.52
CA TYR A 84 -6.38 -4.43 5.85
C TYR A 84 -7.46 -5.45 5.47
N GLU A 85 -8.37 -5.71 6.40
CA GLU A 85 -9.48 -6.67 6.24
C GLU A 85 -9.05 -8.07 5.75
N GLY A 86 -7.81 -8.47 6.11
CA GLY A 86 -7.28 -9.80 5.85
C GLY A 86 -6.65 -10.01 4.46
N GLU A 87 -6.78 -9.06 3.54
CA GLU A 87 -6.36 -9.25 2.14
C GLU A 87 -5.67 -8.03 1.53
N TYR A 88 -6.13 -6.80 1.80
CA TYR A 88 -5.67 -5.61 1.11
C TYR A 88 -4.32 -5.10 1.62
N LEU A 89 -3.32 -5.01 0.73
CA LEU A 89 -1.94 -4.59 1.03
C LEU A 89 -1.73 -3.07 1.01
N LEU A 90 -2.80 -2.27 1.09
CA LEU A 90 -2.76 -0.84 1.38
C LEU A 90 -2.06 0.05 0.32
N GLY A 91 -1.89 -0.39 -0.92
CA GLY A 91 -1.07 0.31 -1.91
C GLY A 91 -1.49 1.76 -2.19
N THR A 92 -2.79 2.05 -2.32
CA THR A 92 -3.29 3.43 -2.46
C THR A 92 -3.13 4.21 -1.14
N SER A 93 -3.45 3.55 -0.01
CA SER A 93 -3.46 4.20 1.31
C SER A 93 -2.07 4.69 1.72
N ILE A 94 -1.02 3.88 1.45
CA ILE A 94 0.36 4.19 1.83
C ILE A 94 1.03 5.22 0.91
N ALA A 95 0.52 5.40 -0.31
CA ALA A 95 1.06 6.39 -1.25
C ALA A 95 0.69 7.83 -0.86
N ARG A 96 -0.51 8.06 -0.34
CA ARG A 96 -1.03 9.41 -0.06
C ARG A 96 -0.24 10.19 1.00
N PRO A 97 0.26 9.58 2.09
CA PRO A 97 1.13 10.28 3.07
C PRO A 97 2.41 10.87 2.46
N LEU A 98 3.07 10.17 1.55
CA LEU A 98 4.25 10.66 0.86
C LEU A 98 3.90 11.82 -0.08
N ILE A 99 2.84 11.66 -0.89
CA ILE A 99 2.40 12.72 -1.81
C ILE A 99 2.00 13.96 -1.02
N ALA A 100 1.28 13.82 0.09
CA ALA A 100 0.91 14.94 0.98
C ALA A 100 2.15 15.63 1.58
N LYS A 101 3.17 14.85 1.99
CA LYS A 101 4.44 15.39 2.50
C LYS A 101 5.10 16.29 1.44
N ARG A 102 5.31 15.78 0.24
CA ARG A 102 5.98 16.53 -0.81
C ARG A 102 5.15 17.75 -1.28
N LEU A 103 3.84 17.61 -1.31
CA LEU A 103 2.91 18.72 -1.61
C LEU A 103 3.08 19.88 -0.62
N ILE A 104 3.22 19.59 0.68
CA ILE A 104 3.46 20.61 1.71
C ILE A 104 4.88 21.19 1.62
N GLU A 105 5.89 20.40 1.30
CA GLU A 105 7.25 20.89 1.07
C GLU A 105 7.27 21.91 -0.07
N ILE A 106 6.68 21.56 -1.22
CA ILE A 106 6.55 22.47 -2.37
C ILE A 106 5.75 23.74 -2.00
N ALA A 107 4.68 23.62 -1.22
CA ALA A 107 3.93 24.76 -0.75
C ALA A 107 4.77 25.71 0.11
N ASN A 108 5.69 25.17 0.91
CA ASN A 108 6.63 25.98 1.69
C ASN A 108 7.73 26.60 0.81
N GLU A 109 8.28 25.85 -0.16
CA GLU A 109 9.31 26.28 -1.10
C GLU A 109 8.82 27.43 -1.98
N THR A 110 7.57 27.34 -2.45
CA THR A 110 6.97 28.33 -3.38
C THR A 110 6.21 29.46 -2.69
N GLY A 111 6.07 29.38 -1.36
CA GLY A 111 5.28 30.34 -0.58
C GLY A 111 3.78 30.25 -0.87
N ALA A 112 3.28 29.09 -1.24
CA ALA A 112 1.86 28.90 -1.54
C ALA A 112 0.99 28.98 -0.27
N ASP A 113 -0.18 29.63 -0.43
CA ASP A 113 -1.16 29.84 0.65
C ASP A 113 -2.02 28.62 0.90
N ALA A 114 -2.17 27.77 -0.12
CA ALA A 114 -3.07 26.62 -0.09
C ALA A 114 -2.50 25.44 -0.88
N ILE A 115 -3.06 24.27 -0.60
CA ILE A 115 -2.91 23.07 -1.42
C ILE A 115 -4.25 22.65 -1.98
N SER A 116 -4.23 21.86 -3.06
CA SER A 116 -5.42 21.26 -3.66
C SER A 116 -5.18 19.82 -4.11
N HIS A 117 -6.25 19.06 -4.17
CA HIS A 117 -6.24 17.66 -4.65
C HIS A 117 -7.50 17.34 -5.46
N GLY A 118 -7.41 16.33 -6.33
CA GLY A 118 -8.51 15.86 -7.16
C GLY A 118 -9.33 14.71 -6.57
N ALA A 119 -9.16 14.38 -5.30
CA ALA A 119 -9.91 13.30 -4.66
C ALA A 119 -11.39 13.64 -4.54
N THR A 120 -12.26 12.69 -4.89
CA THR A 120 -13.72 12.86 -4.83
C THR A 120 -14.22 12.81 -3.39
N GLY A 121 -15.39 13.45 -3.13
CA GLY A 121 -16.02 13.45 -1.81
C GLY A 121 -16.51 12.07 -1.32
N LYS A 122 -16.54 11.06 -2.19
CA LYS A 122 -16.93 9.67 -1.87
C LYS A 122 -15.74 8.76 -1.55
N GLY A 123 -14.50 9.21 -1.82
CA GLY A 123 -13.29 8.43 -1.64
C GLY A 123 -12.57 8.67 -0.31
N ASN A 124 -11.79 7.71 0.15
CA ASN A 124 -10.93 7.85 1.33
C ASN A 124 -9.76 8.81 1.07
N ASP A 125 -9.37 9.01 -0.17
CA ASP A 125 -8.16 9.76 -0.52
C ASP A 125 -8.22 11.21 -0.07
N GLN A 126 -9.39 11.85 -0.11
CA GLN A 126 -9.56 13.19 0.45
C GLN A 126 -9.15 13.24 1.93
N VAL A 127 -9.55 12.22 2.71
CA VAL A 127 -9.21 12.13 4.14
C VAL A 127 -7.69 11.97 4.30
N ARG A 128 -7.08 11.09 3.51
CA ARG A 128 -5.64 10.79 3.55
C ARG A 128 -4.78 12.01 3.20
N PHE A 129 -5.14 12.75 2.15
CA PHE A 129 -4.45 14.00 1.78
C PHE A 129 -4.57 15.06 2.86
N GLU A 130 -5.78 15.30 3.35
CA GLU A 130 -6.03 16.39 4.28
C GLU A 130 -5.48 16.13 5.67
N LEU A 131 -5.63 14.90 6.21
CA LEU A 131 -5.03 14.55 7.49
C LEU A 131 -3.49 14.65 7.43
N GLY A 132 -2.88 14.20 6.33
CA GLY A 132 -1.45 14.37 6.11
C GLY A 132 -1.04 15.85 6.06
N ALA A 133 -1.77 16.65 5.31
CA ALA A 133 -1.50 18.08 5.18
C ALA A 133 -1.62 18.82 6.52
N TYR A 134 -2.68 18.59 7.28
CA TYR A 134 -2.87 19.22 8.60
C TYR A 134 -1.86 18.78 9.65
N ALA A 135 -1.40 17.53 9.59
CA ALA A 135 -0.35 17.05 10.48
C ALA A 135 1.00 17.72 10.19
N LEU A 136 1.31 17.97 8.92
CA LEU A 136 2.60 18.53 8.48
C LEU A 136 2.61 20.07 8.47
N LYS A 137 1.46 20.71 8.24
CA LYS A 137 1.29 22.19 8.22
C LYS A 137 -0.10 22.53 8.80
N PRO A 138 -0.27 22.66 10.12
CA PRO A 138 -1.58 22.79 10.77
C PRO A 138 -2.44 23.97 10.28
N GLY A 139 -1.83 25.03 9.80
CA GLY A 139 -2.53 26.22 9.28
C GLY A 139 -2.76 26.23 7.77
N VAL A 140 -2.45 25.14 7.05
CA VAL A 140 -2.61 25.10 5.60
C VAL A 140 -4.08 25.15 5.20
N LYS A 141 -4.41 25.97 4.19
CA LYS A 141 -5.72 25.93 3.55
C LYS A 141 -5.76 24.79 2.53
N VAL A 142 -6.78 23.95 2.63
CA VAL A 142 -7.02 22.90 1.64
C VAL A 142 -8.21 23.29 0.77
N ILE A 143 -8.03 23.21 -0.54
CA ILE A 143 -9.10 23.43 -1.53
C ILE A 143 -9.41 22.08 -2.15
N ALA A 144 -10.62 21.59 -1.94
CA ALA A 144 -11.12 20.32 -2.44
C ALA A 144 -12.26 20.54 -3.45
N PRO A 145 -11.96 20.73 -4.73
CA PRO A 145 -12.93 21.18 -5.73
C PRO A 145 -14.18 20.30 -5.81
N TRP A 146 -14.04 18.99 -5.65
CA TRP A 146 -15.19 18.07 -5.66
C TRP A 146 -16.24 18.34 -4.56
N ARG A 147 -15.92 19.14 -3.55
CA ARG A 147 -16.86 19.57 -2.51
C ARG A 147 -17.35 21.01 -2.71
N GLU A 148 -16.78 21.74 -3.68
CA GLU A 148 -17.02 23.17 -3.86
C GLU A 148 -17.68 23.52 -5.20
N TRP A 149 -17.41 22.74 -6.25
CA TRP A 149 -17.90 23.02 -7.61
C TRP A 149 -19.20 22.29 -7.97
N ASP A 150 -19.85 22.76 -9.05
CA ASP A 150 -21.08 22.18 -9.57
C ASP A 150 -20.82 21.11 -10.67
N LEU A 151 -19.57 20.79 -10.95
CA LEU A 151 -19.17 19.84 -12.00
C LEU A 151 -19.27 18.39 -11.48
N THR A 152 -20.49 17.91 -11.25
CA THR A 152 -20.75 16.65 -10.55
C THR A 152 -20.76 15.41 -11.43
N SER A 153 -20.73 15.59 -12.76
CA SER A 153 -20.76 14.50 -13.72
C SER A 153 -19.64 14.62 -14.76
N ARG A 154 -19.33 13.49 -15.40
CA ARG A 154 -18.38 13.49 -16.52
C ARG A 154 -18.82 14.41 -17.65
N GLU A 155 -20.11 14.48 -17.93
CA GLU A 155 -20.68 15.32 -19.00
C GLU A 155 -20.43 16.80 -18.69
N THR A 156 -20.64 17.23 -17.45
CA THR A 156 -20.37 18.59 -17.02
C THR A 156 -18.90 18.94 -17.05
N LEU A 157 -18.01 17.99 -16.66
CA LEU A 157 -16.55 18.16 -16.79
C LEU A 157 -16.12 18.27 -18.25
N MET A 158 -16.69 17.48 -19.14
CA MET A 158 -16.39 17.52 -20.58
C MET A 158 -16.84 18.84 -21.22
N ALA A 159 -18.07 19.29 -20.92
CA ALA A 159 -18.55 20.58 -21.37
C ALA A 159 -17.67 21.77 -20.86
N TYR A 160 -17.18 21.65 -19.63
CA TYR A 160 -16.23 22.63 -19.09
C TYR A 160 -14.89 22.60 -19.86
N CYS A 161 -14.37 21.41 -20.20
CA CYS A 161 -13.17 21.28 -21.01
C CYS A 161 -13.32 21.94 -22.40
N GLU A 162 -14.44 21.70 -23.08
CA GLU A 162 -14.73 22.31 -24.38
C GLU A 162 -14.81 23.83 -24.29
N LYS A 163 -15.53 24.34 -23.31
CA LYS A 163 -15.70 25.79 -23.07
C LYS A 163 -14.36 26.51 -22.82
N HIS A 164 -13.44 25.85 -22.11
CA HIS A 164 -12.16 26.46 -21.69
C HIS A 164 -10.96 25.98 -22.51
N ASN A 165 -11.18 25.25 -23.62
CA ASN A 165 -10.15 24.69 -24.50
C ASN A 165 -9.10 23.87 -23.73
N ILE A 166 -9.53 23.08 -22.74
CA ILE A 166 -8.63 22.22 -21.98
C ILE A 166 -8.27 21.02 -22.84
N PRO A 167 -6.97 20.74 -23.10
CA PRO A 167 -6.57 19.61 -23.93
C PRO A 167 -6.83 18.30 -23.20
N VAL A 168 -7.86 17.56 -23.64
CA VAL A 168 -8.23 16.25 -23.11
C VAL A 168 -8.18 15.24 -24.24
N ASP A 169 -7.50 14.12 -23.99
CA ASP A 169 -7.54 12.98 -24.92
C ASP A 169 -8.83 12.18 -24.70
N PHE A 170 -9.83 12.51 -25.49
CA PHE A 170 -11.15 11.87 -25.46
C PHE A 170 -11.11 10.36 -25.79
N ASN A 171 -10.01 9.88 -26.42
CA ASN A 171 -9.89 8.50 -26.86
C ASN A 171 -9.28 7.57 -25.78
N LYS A 172 -8.60 8.11 -24.78
CA LYS A 172 -7.96 7.28 -23.74
C LYS A 172 -8.95 6.43 -22.93
N LYS A 173 -10.19 6.91 -22.70
CA LYS A 173 -11.21 6.15 -21.98
C LYS A 173 -12.02 5.15 -22.81
N LYS A 174 -11.90 5.15 -24.14
CA LYS A 174 -12.39 4.02 -24.93
C LYS A 174 -11.56 2.74 -24.73
N LYS A 175 -10.36 2.87 -24.13
CA LYS A 175 -9.44 1.76 -23.89
C LYS A 175 -9.54 1.11 -22.51
N SER A 176 -10.13 1.77 -21.51
CA SER A 176 -10.35 1.17 -20.20
C SER A 176 -11.59 1.79 -19.54
N PRO A 177 -12.62 1.00 -19.19
CA PRO A 177 -13.80 1.46 -18.48
C PRO A 177 -13.52 1.72 -16.98
N TYR A 178 -12.39 1.25 -16.48
CA TYR A 178 -12.03 1.27 -15.07
C TYR A 178 -11.34 2.58 -14.67
N SER A 179 -11.59 3.01 -13.43
CA SER A 179 -10.73 3.95 -12.71
C SER A 179 -9.52 3.18 -12.17
N MET A 180 -8.33 3.71 -12.40
CA MET A 180 -7.09 3.04 -12.06
C MET A 180 -6.17 3.97 -11.29
N ASP A 181 -5.46 3.39 -10.31
CA ASP A 181 -4.36 4.03 -9.59
C ASP A 181 -3.18 3.04 -9.52
N ALA A 182 -1.98 3.48 -9.86
CA ALA A 182 -0.80 2.63 -9.93
C ALA A 182 0.37 3.23 -9.16
N ASN A 183 1.17 2.38 -8.53
CA ASN A 183 2.45 2.71 -7.91
C ASN A 183 3.30 1.43 -7.81
N LEU A 184 4.52 1.50 -7.25
CA LEU A 184 5.41 0.34 -7.10
C LEU A 184 4.79 -0.85 -6.37
N LEU A 185 3.81 -0.62 -5.48
CA LEU A 185 3.22 -1.71 -4.69
C LEU A 185 2.06 -2.37 -5.41
N HIS A 186 1.23 -1.62 -6.14
CA HIS A 186 0.04 -2.18 -6.76
C HIS A 186 -0.47 -1.40 -7.99
N ILE A 187 -1.39 -2.04 -8.72
CA ILE A 187 -2.40 -1.36 -9.53
C ILE A 187 -3.77 -1.65 -8.91
N SER A 188 -4.61 -0.62 -8.77
CA SER A 188 -6.02 -0.76 -8.38
C SER A 188 -6.94 -0.51 -9.57
N TYR A 189 -8.06 -1.23 -9.59
CA TYR A 189 -9.13 -1.11 -10.59
C TYR A 189 -10.46 -0.99 -9.88
N GLU A 190 -11.24 0.05 -10.24
CA GLU A 190 -12.57 0.30 -9.68
C GLU A 190 -13.53 0.76 -10.79
N GLY A 191 -14.84 0.62 -10.56
CA GLY A 191 -15.88 1.09 -11.49
C GLY A 191 -16.17 0.15 -12.64
N GLY A 192 -16.99 0.58 -13.60
CA GLY A 192 -17.42 -0.24 -14.72
C GLY A 192 -18.15 -1.50 -14.26
N ILE A 193 -17.81 -2.66 -14.83
CA ILE A 193 -18.42 -3.95 -14.49
C ILE A 193 -18.17 -4.34 -13.02
N LEU A 194 -17.11 -3.80 -12.38
CA LEU A 194 -16.77 -4.10 -10.99
C LEU A 194 -17.76 -3.51 -9.98
N GLU A 195 -18.66 -2.60 -10.39
CA GLU A 195 -19.73 -2.09 -9.53
C GLU A 195 -20.77 -3.15 -9.20
N ASP A 196 -20.88 -4.21 -10.01
CA ASP A 196 -21.65 -5.40 -9.70
C ASP A 196 -20.72 -6.44 -9.00
N PRO A 197 -20.91 -6.70 -7.69
CA PRO A 197 -20.06 -7.67 -6.98
C PRO A 197 -20.23 -9.12 -7.44
N TRP A 198 -21.21 -9.42 -8.29
CA TRP A 198 -21.42 -10.75 -8.89
C TRP A 198 -20.71 -10.91 -10.24
N ALA A 199 -20.32 -9.80 -10.88
CA ALA A 199 -19.64 -9.85 -12.17
C ALA A 199 -18.16 -10.22 -11.98
N GLU A 200 -17.66 -11.16 -12.77
CA GLU A 200 -16.23 -11.52 -12.79
C GLU A 200 -15.40 -10.40 -13.44
N ALA A 201 -14.21 -10.14 -12.89
CA ALA A 201 -13.27 -9.19 -13.48
C ALA A 201 -12.77 -9.71 -14.84
N GLU A 202 -12.80 -8.85 -15.86
CA GLU A 202 -12.38 -9.21 -17.21
C GLU A 202 -10.86 -9.46 -17.29
N GLU A 203 -10.45 -10.50 -18.02
CA GLU A 203 -9.02 -10.89 -18.09
C GLU A 203 -8.13 -9.79 -18.69
N ASP A 204 -8.61 -9.01 -19.62
CA ASP A 204 -7.89 -7.93 -20.29
C ASP A 204 -7.73 -6.67 -19.40
N MET A 205 -8.37 -6.65 -18.23
CA MET A 205 -8.18 -5.61 -17.22
C MET A 205 -6.77 -5.66 -16.61
N TRP A 206 -6.25 -6.86 -16.35
CA TRP A 206 -4.99 -7.08 -15.65
C TRP A 206 -3.79 -6.69 -16.51
N ARG A 207 -2.85 -5.92 -15.94
CA ARG A 207 -1.72 -5.33 -16.68
C ARG A 207 -0.35 -5.88 -16.30
N TRP A 208 -0.18 -6.25 -15.04
CA TRP A 208 1.10 -6.72 -14.51
C TRP A 208 1.21 -8.24 -14.48
N SER A 209 0.09 -8.91 -14.31
CA SER A 209 0.05 -10.36 -14.13
C SER A 209 -0.61 -11.06 -15.30
N VAL A 210 -0.01 -12.15 -15.73
CA VAL A 210 -0.67 -13.09 -16.66
C VAL A 210 -1.74 -13.88 -15.90
N ALA A 211 -2.72 -14.44 -16.62
CA ALA A 211 -3.65 -15.39 -16.02
C ALA A 211 -2.87 -16.58 -15.41
N PRO A 212 -3.23 -17.06 -14.21
CA PRO A 212 -2.57 -18.21 -13.60
C PRO A 212 -2.50 -19.43 -14.52
N GLU A 213 -3.53 -19.66 -15.32
CA GLU A 213 -3.61 -20.73 -16.32
C GLU A 213 -2.58 -20.56 -17.45
N ALA A 214 -2.30 -19.32 -17.83
CA ALA A 214 -1.33 -18.95 -18.89
C ALA A 214 0.11 -18.84 -18.37
N ALA A 215 0.31 -18.85 -17.05
CA ALA A 215 1.63 -18.79 -16.44
C ALA A 215 2.45 -20.05 -16.72
N PRO A 216 3.81 -19.97 -16.67
CA PRO A 216 4.70 -21.09 -16.97
C PRO A 216 4.39 -22.36 -16.17
N ASP A 217 4.46 -23.52 -16.82
CA ASP A 217 4.31 -24.83 -16.18
C ASP A 217 5.52 -25.24 -15.34
N LYS A 218 6.62 -24.49 -15.42
CA LYS A 218 7.81 -24.69 -14.61
C LYS A 218 7.84 -23.67 -13.48
N PRO A 219 7.96 -24.11 -12.22
CA PRO A 219 8.09 -23.19 -11.10
C PRO A 219 9.42 -22.42 -11.16
N GLU A 220 9.41 -21.19 -10.63
CA GLU A 220 10.60 -20.38 -10.41
C GLU A 220 10.90 -20.28 -8.92
N TYR A 221 12.19 -20.38 -8.57
CA TYR A 221 12.66 -20.25 -7.19
C TYR A 221 13.41 -18.92 -7.06
N VAL A 222 13.02 -18.13 -6.04
CA VAL A 222 13.63 -16.83 -5.75
C VAL A 222 14.15 -16.84 -4.33
N GLU A 223 15.40 -16.44 -4.14
CA GLU A 223 16.02 -16.26 -2.83
C GLU A 223 16.02 -14.80 -2.45
N LEU A 224 15.51 -14.49 -1.25
CA LEU A 224 15.39 -13.15 -0.70
C LEU A 224 16.23 -13.05 0.56
N THR A 225 17.20 -12.12 0.58
CA THR A 225 18.04 -11.86 1.75
C THR A 225 17.46 -10.72 2.56
N TYR A 226 17.26 -10.96 3.85
CA TYR A 226 16.69 -10.02 4.81
C TYR A 226 17.75 -9.46 5.74
N LYS A 227 17.65 -8.16 6.05
CA LYS A 227 18.38 -7.47 7.12
C LYS A 227 17.41 -6.58 7.89
N LYS A 228 17.24 -6.86 9.18
CA LYS A 228 16.30 -6.12 10.07
C LYS A 228 14.89 -6.03 9.49
N GLY A 229 14.40 -7.14 8.95
CA GLY A 229 13.06 -7.24 8.37
C GLY A 229 12.91 -6.71 6.95
N ASP A 230 13.91 -6.05 6.38
CA ASP A 230 13.88 -5.52 5.02
C ASP A 230 14.63 -6.42 4.05
N ILE A 231 14.12 -6.55 2.82
CA ILE A 231 14.81 -7.25 1.74
C ILE A 231 15.94 -6.37 1.22
N VAL A 232 17.16 -6.89 1.24
CA VAL A 232 18.37 -6.19 0.78
C VAL A 232 19.00 -6.82 -0.44
N ALA A 233 18.61 -8.05 -0.81
CA ALA A 233 19.07 -8.72 -2.02
C ALA A 233 18.02 -9.69 -2.56
N VAL A 234 18.02 -9.88 -3.88
CA VAL A 234 17.22 -10.87 -4.60
C VAL A 234 18.17 -11.76 -5.39
N ASN A 235 18.10 -13.08 -5.21
CA ASN A 235 18.98 -14.07 -5.86
C ASN A 235 20.48 -13.76 -5.68
N GLY A 236 20.87 -13.22 -4.50
CA GLY A 236 22.24 -12.86 -4.17
C GLY A 236 22.71 -11.50 -4.73
N GLU A 237 21.89 -10.81 -5.51
CA GLU A 237 22.17 -9.46 -6.02
C GLU A 237 21.59 -8.40 -5.08
N ALA A 238 22.47 -7.54 -4.53
CA ALA A 238 22.07 -6.43 -3.67
C ALA A 238 21.31 -5.38 -4.49
N MET A 239 20.16 -4.95 -3.97
CA MET A 239 19.25 -4.02 -4.67
C MET A 239 18.73 -2.95 -3.71
N SER A 240 18.40 -1.78 -4.27
CA SER A 240 17.65 -0.75 -3.53
C SER A 240 16.20 -1.21 -3.30
N PRO A 241 15.49 -0.66 -2.28
CA PRO A 241 14.09 -0.97 -2.01
C PRO A 241 13.17 -0.87 -3.23
N ALA A 242 13.30 0.20 -4.03
CA ALA A 242 12.49 0.35 -5.25
C ALA A 242 12.81 -0.74 -6.27
N THR A 243 14.09 -1.03 -6.51
CA THR A 243 14.53 -2.08 -7.44
C THR A 243 14.08 -3.47 -7.00
N VAL A 244 14.09 -3.77 -5.69
CA VAL A 244 13.52 -5.02 -5.14
C VAL A 244 12.05 -5.14 -5.55
N MET A 245 11.24 -4.10 -5.36
CA MET A 245 9.82 -4.15 -5.69
C MET A 245 9.59 -4.31 -7.19
N GLU A 246 10.31 -3.56 -8.03
CA GLU A 246 10.22 -3.68 -9.50
C GLU A 246 10.58 -5.09 -9.98
N THR A 247 11.64 -5.68 -9.42
CA THR A 247 12.08 -7.04 -9.73
C THR A 247 11.04 -8.08 -9.34
N LEU A 248 10.50 -7.98 -8.12
CA LEU A 248 9.49 -8.91 -7.63
C LEU A 248 8.14 -8.75 -8.34
N ASN A 249 7.78 -7.53 -8.78
CA ASN A 249 6.60 -7.31 -9.62
C ASN A 249 6.73 -8.05 -10.97
N LYS A 250 7.90 -7.99 -11.61
CA LYS A 250 8.15 -8.70 -12.87
C LYS A 250 8.09 -10.21 -12.69
N LEU A 251 8.79 -10.74 -11.68
CA LEU A 251 8.81 -12.17 -11.38
C LEU A 251 7.42 -12.68 -11.00
N GLY A 252 6.75 -12.01 -10.08
CA GLY A 252 5.42 -12.39 -9.62
C GLY A 252 4.36 -12.28 -10.71
N GLY A 253 4.39 -11.20 -11.48
CA GLY A 253 3.47 -10.99 -12.60
C GLY A 253 3.60 -12.07 -13.69
N ALA A 254 4.83 -12.48 -14.03
CA ALA A 254 5.08 -13.57 -14.98
C ALA A 254 4.49 -14.91 -14.51
N HIS A 255 4.32 -15.11 -13.22
CA HIS A 255 3.71 -16.30 -12.63
C HIS A 255 2.23 -16.11 -12.20
N GLY A 256 1.58 -15.02 -12.61
CA GLY A 256 0.17 -14.75 -12.31
C GLY A 256 -0.12 -14.47 -10.84
N ILE A 257 0.87 -14.01 -10.08
CA ILE A 257 0.78 -13.79 -8.64
C ILE A 257 0.23 -12.38 -8.34
N GLY A 258 -0.58 -12.28 -7.28
CA GLY A 258 -0.93 -11.01 -6.67
C GLY A 258 -2.24 -10.41 -7.16
N ARG A 259 -3.09 -11.13 -7.87
CA ARG A 259 -4.46 -10.71 -8.20
C ARG A 259 -5.35 -10.83 -6.96
N LEU A 260 -6.11 -9.79 -6.70
CA LEU A 260 -7.03 -9.71 -5.57
C LEU A 260 -8.33 -9.04 -6.02
N ASP A 261 -9.46 -9.56 -5.56
CA ASP A 261 -10.80 -9.00 -5.77
C ASP A 261 -11.50 -8.98 -4.42
N ILE A 262 -11.76 -7.78 -3.90
CA ILE A 262 -12.33 -7.61 -2.55
C ILE A 262 -13.44 -6.57 -2.53
N VAL A 263 -14.34 -6.73 -1.57
CA VAL A 263 -15.27 -5.68 -1.15
C VAL A 263 -14.84 -5.17 0.22
N GLU A 264 -14.22 -4.00 0.23
CA GLU A 264 -13.68 -3.37 1.42
C GLU A 264 -14.63 -2.35 2.05
N ASN A 265 -14.45 -2.07 3.34
CA ASN A 265 -15.19 -1.04 4.04
C ASN A 265 -14.40 0.27 4.04
N ARG A 266 -14.87 1.26 3.26
CA ARG A 266 -14.25 2.59 3.24
C ARG A 266 -14.45 3.32 4.57
N TYR A 267 -13.44 4.11 4.96
CA TYR A 267 -13.50 4.92 6.17
C TYR A 267 -14.66 5.93 6.15
N VAL A 268 -15.03 6.41 4.99
CA VAL A 268 -16.20 7.28 4.78
C VAL A 268 -17.56 6.55 4.90
N GLY A 269 -17.56 5.26 5.27
CA GLY A 269 -18.76 4.51 5.70
C GLY A 269 -19.48 3.69 4.63
N MET A 270 -18.93 3.53 3.43
CA MET A 270 -19.52 2.70 2.38
C MET A 270 -18.66 1.48 2.06
N LYS A 271 -19.30 0.43 1.53
CA LYS A 271 -18.59 -0.69 0.90
C LYS A 271 -18.19 -0.33 -0.52
N SER A 272 -17.01 -0.78 -0.94
CA SER A 272 -16.53 -0.60 -2.31
C SER A 272 -15.79 -1.84 -2.77
N ARG A 273 -16.09 -2.31 -3.98
CA ARG A 273 -15.30 -3.36 -4.61
C ARG A 273 -14.13 -2.76 -5.35
N GLY A 274 -12.96 -3.35 -5.14
CA GLY A 274 -11.74 -3.06 -5.87
C GLY A 274 -11.02 -4.35 -6.27
N CYS A 275 -10.45 -4.35 -7.48
CA CYS A 275 -9.51 -5.37 -7.90
C CYS A 275 -8.11 -4.79 -7.85
N TYR A 276 -7.14 -5.62 -7.45
CA TYR A 276 -5.76 -5.17 -7.24
C TYR A 276 -4.77 -6.16 -7.84
N GLU A 277 -3.67 -5.64 -8.37
CA GLU A 277 -2.48 -6.44 -8.71
C GLU A 277 -1.35 -6.05 -7.79
N THR A 278 -0.87 -6.99 -6.98
CA THR A 278 0.17 -6.78 -5.96
C THR A 278 1.24 -7.88 -6.00
N PRO A 279 1.91 -8.13 -7.13
CA PRO A 279 2.83 -9.27 -7.23
C PRO A 279 3.97 -9.20 -6.23
N ALA A 280 4.72 -8.09 -6.19
CA ALA A 280 5.80 -7.90 -5.22
C ALA A 280 5.29 -7.98 -3.77
N GLY A 281 4.20 -7.27 -3.46
CA GLY A 281 3.64 -7.26 -2.12
C GLY A 281 3.25 -8.66 -1.62
N THR A 282 2.66 -9.47 -2.47
CA THR A 282 2.29 -10.86 -2.15
C THR A 282 3.51 -11.72 -1.85
N ILE A 283 4.58 -11.60 -2.65
CA ILE A 283 5.85 -12.31 -2.43
C ILE A 283 6.50 -11.84 -1.12
N MET A 284 6.63 -10.52 -0.93
CA MET A 284 7.23 -9.90 0.24
C MET A 284 6.53 -10.32 1.53
N MET A 285 5.19 -10.27 1.56
CA MET A 285 4.40 -10.66 2.73
C MET A 285 4.63 -12.13 3.10
N LYS A 286 4.61 -13.02 2.10
CA LYS A 286 4.83 -14.44 2.33
C LYS A 286 6.24 -14.75 2.82
N ALA A 287 7.23 -14.11 2.25
CA ALA A 287 8.63 -14.30 2.61
C ALA A 287 8.97 -13.70 3.98
N HIS A 288 8.47 -12.49 4.29
CA HIS A 288 8.69 -11.85 5.57
C HIS A 288 8.12 -12.67 6.74
N ARG A 289 6.90 -13.18 6.60
CA ARG A 289 6.31 -14.12 7.58
C ARG A 289 7.14 -15.39 7.74
N ALA A 290 7.80 -15.84 6.68
CA ALA A 290 8.64 -17.04 6.75
C ALA A 290 9.94 -16.80 7.51
N ILE A 291 10.62 -15.67 7.35
CA ILE A 291 11.83 -15.38 8.13
C ILE A 291 11.49 -15.08 9.60
N GLU A 292 10.42 -14.34 9.87
CA GLU A 292 9.94 -14.12 11.24
C GLU A 292 9.64 -15.43 11.98
N SER A 293 9.14 -16.44 11.29
CA SER A 293 8.76 -17.71 11.90
C SER A 293 9.92 -18.45 12.58
N ILE A 294 11.17 -18.14 12.22
CA ILE A 294 12.36 -18.73 12.84
C ILE A 294 13.19 -17.76 13.67
N THR A 295 12.90 -16.46 13.59
CA THR A 295 13.70 -15.41 14.26
C THR A 295 12.97 -14.69 15.39
N LEU A 296 11.64 -14.75 15.44
CA LEU A 296 10.85 -14.19 16.55
C LEU A 296 10.45 -15.33 17.51
N ASP A 297 10.54 -15.06 18.81
CA ASP A 297 9.93 -15.93 19.78
C ASP A 297 8.38 -15.86 19.71
N ARG A 298 7.73 -16.88 20.29
CA ARG A 298 6.27 -17.03 20.24
C ARG A 298 5.52 -15.80 20.75
N GLU A 299 5.91 -15.23 21.90
CA GLU A 299 5.17 -14.17 22.55
C GLU A 299 5.35 -12.83 21.82
N ALA A 300 6.56 -12.55 21.32
CA ALA A 300 6.84 -11.38 20.49
C ALA A 300 6.08 -11.44 19.16
N ALA A 301 6.06 -12.61 18.50
CA ALA A 301 5.31 -12.82 17.25
C ALA A 301 3.79 -12.60 17.46
N HIS A 302 3.22 -13.18 18.53
CA HIS A 302 1.80 -13.03 18.83
C HIS A 302 1.42 -11.59 19.24
N LEU A 303 2.29 -10.90 20.00
CA LEU A 303 2.08 -9.50 20.32
C LEU A 303 2.04 -8.66 19.04
N LYS A 304 3.04 -8.81 18.17
CA LYS A 304 3.11 -8.11 16.88
C LYS A 304 1.87 -8.37 16.02
N ASP A 305 1.46 -9.64 15.90
CA ASP A 305 0.27 -10.02 15.13
C ASP A 305 -1.02 -9.40 15.71
N SER A 306 -1.12 -9.27 17.02
CA SER A 306 -2.29 -8.62 17.67
C SER A 306 -2.40 -7.12 17.35
N LEU A 307 -1.28 -6.45 17.04
CA LEU A 307 -1.22 -5.03 16.72
C LEU A 307 -1.39 -4.74 15.22
N MET A 308 -1.15 -5.73 14.36
CA MET A 308 -1.19 -5.57 12.90
C MET A 308 -2.54 -5.02 12.39
N PRO A 309 -3.72 -5.50 12.82
CA PRO A 309 -4.99 -4.96 12.35
C PRO A 309 -5.15 -3.48 12.66
N LYS A 310 -4.72 -3.05 13.86
CA LYS A 310 -4.76 -1.64 14.26
C LYS A 310 -3.80 -0.79 13.45
N TYR A 311 -2.60 -1.30 13.19
CA TYR A 311 -1.62 -0.61 12.34
C TYR A 311 -2.14 -0.45 10.90
N ALA A 312 -2.73 -1.51 10.32
CA ALA A 312 -3.33 -1.47 9.00
C ALA A 312 -4.51 -0.47 8.91
N GLU A 313 -5.38 -0.45 9.93
CA GLU A 313 -6.50 0.50 10.04
C GLU A 313 -6.01 1.96 10.08
N ILE A 314 -4.96 2.24 10.84
CA ILE A 314 -4.36 3.59 10.94
C ILE A 314 -3.89 4.06 9.56
N ILE A 315 -3.21 3.20 8.80
CA ILE A 315 -2.76 3.53 7.44
C ILE A 315 -3.95 3.71 6.49
N TYR A 316 -4.89 2.77 6.52
CA TYR A 316 -6.07 2.80 5.66
C TYR A 316 -6.88 4.08 5.82
N ASN A 317 -7.03 4.53 7.08
CA ASN A 317 -7.78 5.72 7.45
C ASN A 317 -7.02 7.05 7.26
N GLY A 318 -5.73 7.01 6.87
CA GLY A 318 -4.95 8.21 6.57
C GLY A 318 -4.16 8.81 7.73
N TYR A 319 -4.01 8.08 8.84
CA TYR A 319 -3.31 8.54 10.06
C TYR A 319 -1.81 8.19 10.08
N TRP A 320 -1.15 8.15 8.92
CA TRP A 320 0.31 7.86 8.85
C TRP A 320 1.14 8.79 9.74
N TRP A 321 0.78 10.07 9.82
CA TRP A 321 1.51 11.08 10.59
C TRP A 321 1.05 11.20 12.05
N SER A 322 0.23 10.27 12.54
CA SER A 322 -0.29 10.28 13.90
C SER A 322 0.73 9.77 14.94
N PRO A 323 0.63 10.24 16.21
CA PRO A 323 1.51 9.76 17.28
C PRO A 323 1.41 8.24 17.52
N GLU A 324 0.20 7.67 17.46
CA GLU A 324 -0.01 6.23 17.65
C GLU A 324 0.68 5.39 16.56
N ARG A 325 0.70 5.85 15.30
CA ARG A 325 1.45 5.16 14.25
C ARG A 325 2.95 5.19 14.55
N VAL A 326 3.48 6.33 15.00
CA VAL A 326 4.90 6.46 15.37
C VAL A 326 5.27 5.52 16.51
N MET A 327 4.39 5.39 17.53
CA MET A 327 4.62 4.47 18.65
C MET A 327 4.61 3.02 18.20
N LEU A 328 3.61 2.63 17.39
CA LEU A 328 3.51 1.27 16.85
C LEU A 328 4.71 0.93 15.95
N GLN A 329 5.16 1.89 15.11
CA GLN A 329 6.33 1.67 14.26
C GLN A 329 7.59 1.36 15.06
N LYS A 330 7.83 2.09 16.16
CA LYS A 330 8.99 1.81 17.03
C LYS A 330 8.95 0.42 17.65
N LEU A 331 7.77 -0.02 18.08
CA LEU A 331 7.59 -1.39 18.60
C LEU A 331 7.84 -2.42 17.50
N ILE A 332 7.31 -2.18 16.30
CA ILE A 332 7.50 -3.06 15.14
C ILE A 332 8.99 -3.12 14.77
N ASP A 333 9.65 -1.96 14.65
CA ASP A 333 11.06 -1.89 14.25
C ASP A 333 11.97 -2.60 15.26
N GLU A 334 11.71 -2.46 16.58
CA GLU A 334 12.41 -3.19 17.63
C GLU A 334 12.32 -4.71 17.46
N SER A 335 11.14 -5.19 17.05
CA SER A 335 10.95 -6.63 16.79
C SER A 335 11.75 -7.16 15.61
N GLN A 336 12.24 -6.27 14.73
CA GLN A 336 12.93 -6.66 13.49
C GLN A 336 14.45 -6.76 13.61
N ASP A 337 15.05 -6.36 14.71
CA ASP A 337 16.52 -6.33 14.87
C ASP A 337 17.18 -7.68 14.59
N ASN A 338 16.51 -8.78 14.92
CA ASN A 338 16.99 -10.15 14.69
C ASN A 338 16.34 -10.83 13.47
N VAL A 339 15.52 -10.13 12.70
CA VAL A 339 14.91 -10.68 11.48
C VAL A 339 15.87 -10.54 10.31
N ASN A 340 16.90 -11.40 10.32
CA ASN A 340 17.98 -11.44 9.34
C ASN A 340 18.12 -12.86 8.79
N GLY A 341 18.51 -12.99 7.53
CA GLY A 341 18.75 -14.29 6.89
C GLY A 341 18.14 -14.41 5.52
N ASP A 342 17.97 -15.61 5.03
CA ASP A 342 17.50 -15.87 3.68
C ASP A 342 16.19 -16.67 3.69
N VAL A 343 15.31 -16.33 2.74
CA VAL A 343 14.08 -17.08 2.44
C VAL A 343 14.11 -17.47 0.98
N ARG A 344 13.84 -18.73 0.69
CA ARG A 344 13.58 -19.20 -0.66
C ARG A 344 12.09 -19.39 -0.87
N VAL A 345 11.54 -18.68 -1.85
CA VAL A 345 10.15 -18.82 -2.27
C VAL A 345 10.07 -19.54 -3.61
N LYS A 346 8.99 -20.31 -3.78
CA LYS A 346 8.60 -20.95 -5.03
C LYS A 346 7.42 -20.19 -5.62
N LEU A 347 7.57 -19.70 -6.83
CA LEU A 347 6.54 -19.01 -7.60
C LEU A 347 5.96 -19.97 -8.63
N TYR A 348 4.65 -20.14 -8.64
CA TYR A 348 4.01 -21.06 -9.59
C TYR A 348 2.50 -20.79 -9.71
N LYS A 349 2.04 -20.43 -10.91
CA LYS A 349 0.61 -20.33 -11.28
C LYS A 349 -0.26 -19.66 -10.20
N GLY A 350 0.02 -18.40 -9.92
CA GLY A 350 -0.71 -17.58 -8.94
C GLY A 350 -0.32 -17.83 -7.48
N SER A 351 0.54 -18.80 -7.20
CA SER A 351 0.89 -19.21 -5.84
C SER A 351 2.32 -18.81 -5.45
N VAL A 352 2.49 -18.39 -4.21
CA VAL A 352 3.79 -18.18 -3.56
C VAL A 352 3.89 -19.10 -2.35
N SER A 353 4.93 -19.94 -2.32
CA SER A 353 5.21 -20.84 -1.18
C SER A 353 6.63 -20.59 -0.67
N ALA A 354 6.78 -20.37 0.65
CA ALA A 354 8.10 -20.41 1.28
C ALA A 354 8.56 -21.88 1.38
N VAL A 355 9.68 -22.20 0.72
CA VAL A 355 10.20 -23.57 0.62
C VAL A 355 11.54 -23.74 1.35
N GLY A 356 12.12 -22.66 1.86
CA GLY A 356 13.32 -22.69 2.68
C GLY A 356 13.50 -21.37 3.43
N ARG A 357 14.10 -21.44 4.60
CA ARG A 357 14.49 -20.29 5.42
C ARG A 357 15.71 -20.64 6.26
N ARG A 358 16.60 -19.67 6.43
CA ARG A 358 17.79 -19.83 7.27
C ARG A 358 18.16 -18.49 7.90
N SER A 359 18.69 -18.53 9.11
CA SER A 359 19.16 -17.35 9.85
C SER A 359 20.20 -17.78 10.88
N GLU A 360 21.23 -16.96 11.09
CA GLU A 360 22.15 -17.13 12.23
C GLU A 360 21.47 -16.79 13.57
N GLN A 361 20.39 -16.00 13.53
CA GLN A 361 19.55 -15.66 14.68
C GLN A 361 18.34 -16.60 14.83
N SER A 362 18.35 -17.76 14.17
CA SER A 362 17.26 -18.71 14.27
C SER A 362 17.05 -19.21 15.70
N LEU A 363 15.79 -19.18 16.14
CA LEU A 363 15.33 -19.80 17.37
C LEU A 363 14.87 -21.26 17.15
N PHE A 364 14.86 -21.73 15.90
CA PHE A 364 14.59 -23.11 15.57
C PHE A 364 15.85 -23.95 15.83
N ASP A 365 15.81 -24.79 16.85
CA ASP A 365 16.89 -25.72 17.19
C ASP A 365 16.52 -27.13 16.72
N GLU A 366 17.19 -27.63 15.70
CA GLU A 366 16.93 -28.95 15.10
C GLU A 366 17.12 -30.09 16.12
N ARG A 367 18.00 -29.91 17.13
CA ARG A 367 18.24 -30.92 18.17
C ARG A 367 17.05 -31.07 19.10
N ILE A 368 16.32 -29.97 19.37
CA ILE A 368 15.13 -29.97 20.24
C ILE A 368 13.87 -30.33 19.45
N ALA A 369 13.77 -29.87 18.19
CA ALA A 369 12.59 -30.03 17.36
C ALA A 369 12.53 -31.34 16.60
N THR A 370 13.50 -32.28 16.82
CA THR A 370 13.55 -33.56 16.17
C THR A 370 12.50 -34.52 16.72
N PHE A 371 12.02 -35.47 15.88
CA PHE A 371 11.26 -36.66 16.31
C PHE A 371 12.13 -37.87 16.57
N GLU A 372 13.45 -37.74 16.30
CA GLU A 372 14.44 -38.77 16.59
C GLU A 372 14.97 -38.61 18.02
N ASP A 373 16.01 -39.40 18.38
CA ASP A 373 16.67 -39.26 19.68
C ASP A 373 17.38 -37.88 19.78
N ASP A 374 16.97 -37.08 20.73
CA ASP A 374 17.50 -35.76 21.00
C ASP A 374 18.70 -35.76 21.95
N ALA A 375 19.19 -36.95 22.33
CA ALA A 375 20.28 -37.14 23.30
C ALA A 375 20.04 -36.40 24.64
N GLY A 376 18.78 -36.19 25.03
CA GLY A 376 18.38 -35.54 26.27
C GLY A 376 18.39 -34.03 26.21
N ALA A 377 18.36 -33.44 25.00
CA ALA A 377 18.28 -31.98 24.83
C ALA A 377 16.95 -31.37 25.35
N TYR A 378 15.88 -32.18 25.37
CA TYR A 378 14.58 -31.81 25.92
C TYR A 378 14.06 -32.88 26.93
N ASN A 379 13.69 -32.42 28.12
CA ASN A 379 13.11 -33.32 29.13
C ASN A 379 11.57 -33.38 29.00
N GLN A 380 11.05 -34.40 28.35
CA GLN A 380 9.61 -34.60 28.13
C GLN A 380 8.78 -34.65 29.42
N LYS A 381 9.37 -35.00 30.57
CA LYS A 381 8.67 -35.08 31.88
C LYS A 381 8.21 -33.71 32.37
N ASP A 382 8.86 -32.63 31.97
CA ASP A 382 8.51 -31.25 32.42
C ASP A 382 7.14 -30.83 31.88
N ALA A 383 6.72 -31.38 30.75
CA ALA A 383 5.41 -31.14 30.15
C ALA A 383 4.24 -31.55 31.07
N GLU A 384 4.38 -32.61 31.87
CA GLU A 384 3.31 -33.10 32.75
C GLU A 384 2.89 -32.04 33.77
N GLY A 385 3.85 -31.43 34.44
CA GLY A 385 3.61 -30.39 35.44
C GLY A 385 2.97 -29.11 34.81
N PHE A 386 3.52 -28.70 33.70
CA PHE A 386 2.99 -27.56 32.94
C PHE A 386 1.52 -27.80 32.51
N ILE A 387 1.19 -28.96 31.96
CA ILE A 387 -0.17 -29.30 31.53
C ILE A 387 -1.13 -29.34 32.73
N LYS A 388 -0.73 -29.95 33.86
CA LYS A 388 -1.56 -30.02 35.07
C LYS A 388 -1.92 -28.64 35.62
N LEU A 389 -0.95 -27.73 35.66
CA LEU A 389 -1.18 -26.35 36.13
C LEU A 389 -2.08 -25.57 35.16
N ASN A 390 -1.86 -25.65 33.87
CA ASN A 390 -2.71 -24.99 32.89
C ASN A 390 -4.14 -25.56 32.86
N ALA A 391 -4.30 -26.87 33.12
CA ALA A 391 -5.60 -27.54 33.18
C ALA A 391 -6.39 -27.21 34.45
N LEU A 392 -5.76 -26.65 35.51
CA LEU A 392 -6.37 -26.49 36.85
C LEU A 392 -7.68 -25.71 36.77
N ARG A 393 -7.73 -24.59 36.09
CA ARG A 393 -8.94 -23.77 35.91
C ARG A 393 -10.10 -24.53 35.29
N MET A 394 -9.82 -25.35 34.29
CA MET A 394 -10.82 -26.17 33.59
C MET A 394 -11.31 -27.31 34.46
N ARG A 395 -10.42 -27.98 35.20
CA ARG A 395 -10.77 -29.05 36.15
C ARG A 395 -11.67 -28.50 37.26
N ILE A 396 -11.37 -27.36 37.84
CA ILE A 396 -12.22 -26.72 38.88
C ILE A 396 -13.59 -26.37 38.29
N ALA A 397 -13.65 -25.80 37.07
CA ALA A 397 -14.91 -25.47 36.42
C ALA A 397 -15.78 -26.73 36.20
N ALA A 398 -15.18 -27.81 35.69
CA ALA A 398 -15.86 -29.10 35.51
C ALA A 398 -16.35 -29.70 36.81
N GLN A 399 -15.51 -29.68 37.86
CA GLN A 399 -15.91 -30.17 39.21
C GLN A 399 -17.09 -29.39 39.80
N LYS A 400 -17.27 -28.13 39.43
CA LYS A 400 -18.42 -27.29 39.83
C LYS A 400 -19.64 -27.46 38.92
N GLY A 401 -19.61 -28.40 37.99
CA GLY A 401 -20.70 -28.67 37.05
C GLY A 401 -20.94 -27.52 36.02
N ARG A 402 -19.95 -26.67 35.79
CA ARG A 402 -20.06 -25.63 34.74
C ARG A 402 -20.07 -26.25 33.37
N LYS A 403 -21.03 -25.83 32.53
CA LYS A 403 -21.01 -26.17 31.09
C LYS A 403 -19.75 -25.61 30.45
N LEU A 404 -18.99 -26.46 29.78
CA LEU A 404 -17.75 -26.09 29.08
C LEU A 404 -17.93 -26.10 27.54
N PHE A 405 -19.11 -26.49 27.07
CA PHE A 405 -19.52 -26.56 25.68
C PHE A 405 -21.04 -26.37 25.54
#